data_0bd561a10e686a88ba111bcee0bece01
#
_entry.id   0bd561a10e686a88ba111bcee0bece01
#
_cell.length_a   1.000
_cell.length_b   1.000
_cell.length_c   1.000
_cell.angle_alpha   90.00
_cell.angle_beta   90.00
_cell.angle_gamma   90.00
#
_symmetry.space_group_name_H-M   'P 1'
#
loop_
_entity.id
_entity.type
_entity.pdbx_description
1 polymer ?
#
loop_
_entity_poly.entity_id
_entity_poly.type
_entity_poly.pdbx_seq_one_letter_code
_entity_poly.pdbx_strand_id
1 'polypeptide(L)'
;MRTLIALLIALPATADPAEIVSAEATPGADGWRFDVTLRHGDTGWDDYADGWRVEAEDGTVLATRDLLHPHVTEQPFTRSLGGVTLPEGTTQVWIAASTNVGGWEGERLALALP
;
A
#
# COMPACT_ATOMS: atom_id res chain seq x y z
N MET A 1 6.99 18.33 51.20
CA MET A 1 5.86 18.11 50.31
C MET A 1 6.35 17.85 48.90
N ARG A 2 6.16 16.64 48.40
CA ARG A 2 6.57 16.28 47.03
C ARG A 2 5.40 16.46 46.09
N THR A 3 5.59 17.33 45.10
CA THR A 3 4.59 17.47 44.03
C THR A 3 4.90 16.42 42.94
N LEU A 4 4.01 15.47 42.76
CA LEU A 4 4.11 14.52 41.65
C LEU A 4 3.55 15.20 40.40
N ILE A 5 4.46 15.51 39.47
CA ILE A 5 4.06 15.98 38.16
C ILE A 5 3.87 14.73 37.29
N ALA A 6 2.60 14.39 37.00
CA ALA A 6 2.31 13.38 36.03
C ALA A 6 2.55 13.98 34.64
N LEU A 7 3.61 13.52 33.98
CA LEU A 7 3.84 13.87 32.58
C LEU A 7 2.93 13.02 31.71
N LEU A 8 1.83 13.60 31.23
CA LEU A 8 1.02 12.99 30.19
C LEU A 8 1.76 13.14 28.85
N ILE A 9 2.41 12.08 28.42
CA ILE A 9 2.94 12.00 27.06
C ILE A 9 1.77 11.61 26.17
N ALA A 10 1.22 12.59 25.45
CA ALA A 10 0.32 12.30 24.35
C ALA A 10 1.13 11.62 23.24
N LEU A 11 0.96 10.31 23.06
CA LEU A 11 1.49 9.63 21.89
C LEU A 11 0.78 10.19 20.66
N PRO A 12 1.50 10.62 19.61
CA PRO A 12 0.85 10.99 18.38
C PRO A 12 0.03 9.81 17.89
N ALA A 13 -1.20 10.06 17.47
CA ALA A 13 -2.02 9.05 16.82
C ALA A 13 -1.25 8.60 15.56
N THR A 14 -0.71 7.37 15.59
CA THR A 14 -0.14 6.77 14.41
C THR A 14 -1.29 6.29 13.53
N ALA A 15 -1.32 6.78 12.29
CA ALA A 15 -2.22 6.26 11.29
C ALA A 15 -1.89 4.79 11.07
N ASP A 16 -2.90 3.93 11.03
CA ASP A 16 -2.73 2.53 10.66
C ASP A 16 -2.36 2.45 9.18
N PRO A 17 -1.21 1.87 8.82
CA PRO A 17 -0.87 1.67 7.43
C PRO A 17 -1.80 0.65 6.77
N ALA A 18 -1.99 0.76 5.46
CA ALA A 18 -2.69 -0.27 4.70
C ALA A 18 -1.84 -1.54 4.66
N GLU A 19 -2.47 -2.66 4.96
CA GLU A 19 -1.84 -3.99 4.89
C GLU A 19 -1.96 -4.55 3.48
N ILE A 20 -0.86 -5.02 2.92
CA ILE A 20 -0.87 -5.75 1.65
C ILE A 20 -1.09 -7.22 1.97
N VAL A 21 -2.30 -7.70 1.73
CA VAL A 21 -2.68 -9.09 2.04
C VAL A 21 -2.06 -10.06 1.04
N SER A 22 -2.10 -9.70 -0.25
CA SER A 22 -1.54 -10.51 -1.32
C SER A 22 -1.34 -9.68 -2.57
N ALA A 23 -0.52 -10.18 -3.48
CA ALA A 23 -0.32 -9.61 -4.79
C ALA A 23 0.00 -10.70 -5.80
N GLU A 24 -0.47 -10.53 -7.03
CA GLU A 24 -0.18 -11.41 -8.14
C GLU A 24 0.28 -10.59 -9.33
N ALA A 25 1.25 -11.12 -10.07
CA ALA A 25 1.72 -10.55 -11.32
C ALA A 25 1.50 -11.57 -12.44
N THR A 26 0.88 -11.13 -13.53
CA THR A 26 0.59 -11.96 -14.69
C THR A 26 1.17 -11.29 -15.92
N PRO A 27 2.04 -11.99 -16.69
CA PRO A 27 2.53 -11.45 -17.96
C PRO A 27 1.42 -11.43 -19.00
N GLY A 28 1.40 -10.40 -19.84
CA GLY A 28 0.44 -10.24 -20.91
C GLY A 28 1.08 -9.66 -22.16
N ALA A 29 0.31 -9.61 -23.25
CA ALA A 29 0.78 -9.09 -24.54
C ALA A 29 1.17 -7.60 -24.46
N ASP A 30 0.46 -6.83 -23.64
CA ASP A 30 0.64 -5.38 -23.51
C ASP A 30 1.43 -4.97 -22.24
N GLY A 31 2.09 -5.92 -21.60
CA GLY A 31 2.82 -5.69 -20.35
C GLY A 31 2.27 -6.55 -19.20
N TRP A 32 2.72 -6.24 -18.00
CA TRP A 32 2.33 -6.99 -16.81
C TRP A 32 1.01 -6.47 -16.24
N ARG A 33 0.22 -7.40 -15.71
CA ARG A 33 -0.95 -7.08 -14.90
C ARG A 33 -0.65 -7.42 -13.45
N PHE A 34 -0.96 -6.50 -12.56
CA PHE A 34 -0.86 -6.70 -11.11
C PHE A 34 -2.25 -6.68 -10.50
N ASP A 35 -2.52 -7.66 -9.64
CA ASP A 35 -3.73 -7.73 -8.83
C ASP A 35 -3.28 -7.67 -7.38
N VAL A 36 -3.68 -6.62 -6.66
CA VAL A 36 -3.24 -6.36 -5.30
C VAL A 36 -4.42 -6.31 -4.36
N THR A 37 -4.35 -7.07 -3.29
CA THR A 37 -5.36 -7.13 -2.24
C THR A 37 -4.86 -6.40 -1.01
N LEU A 38 -5.62 -5.40 -0.57
CA LEU A 38 -5.32 -4.59 0.61
C LEU A 38 -6.36 -4.80 1.69
N ARG A 39 -5.94 -4.60 2.94
CA ARG A 39 -6.82 -4.44 4.10
C ARG A 39 -6.47 -3.15 4.82
N HIS A 40 -7.48 -2.34 5.08
CA HIS A 40 -7.34 -1.12 5.86
C HIS A 40 -8.71 -0.74 6.43
N GLY A 41 -8.74 -0.25 7.67
CA GLY A 41 -9.97 0.23 8.28
C GLY A 41 -10.42 1.58 7.74
N ASP A 42 -10.84 1.63 6.47
CA ASP A 42 -11.35 2.85 5.86
C ASP A 42 -12.57 3.35 6.62
N THR A 43 -12.54 4.60 7.04
CA THR A 43 -13.68 5.22 7.75
C THR A 43 -14.49 6.15 6.85
N GLY A 44 -13.96 6.52 5.72
CA GLY A 44 -14.49 7.47 4.78
C GLY A 44 -13.35 8.27 4.15
N TRP A 45 -13.65 9.44 3.60
CA TRP A 45 -12.67 10.29 2.92
C TRP A 45 -11.59 10.84 3.85
N ASP A 46 -11.81 10.84 5.16
CA ASP A 46 -10.83 11.33 6.13
C ASP A 46 -9.70 10.33 6.39
N ASP A 47 -9.97 9.03 6.20
CA ASP A 47 -8.99 7.97 6.43
C ASP A 47 -9.30 6.76 5.56
N TYR A 48 -8.54 6.59 4.49
CA TYR A 48 -8.72 5.48 3.56
C TYR A 48 -7.41 5.12 2.85
N ALA A 49 -7.32 3.88 2.38
CA ALA A 49 -6.25 3.44 1.49
C ALA A 49 -6.44 4.10 0.13
N ASP A 50 -5.49 4.93 -0.30
CA ASP A 50 -5.61 5.77 -1.48
C ASP A 50 -4.70 5.37 -2.65
N GLY A 51 -3.91 4.32 -2.49
CA GLY A 51 -3.07 3.85 -3.58
C GLY A 51 -2.22 2.65 -3.23
N TRP A 52 -1.75 2.00 -4.27
CA TRP A 52 -0.64 1.07 -4.18
C TRP A 52 0.25 1.25 -5.41
N ARG A 53 1.47 0.79 -5.30
CA ARG A 53 2.42 0.94 -6.39
C ARG A 53 3.38 -0.24 -6.45
N VAL A 54 3.94 -0.45 -7.65
CA VAL A 54 4.99 -1.42 -7.94
C VAL A 54 6.32 -0.68 -7.88
N GLU A 55 7.25 -1.19 -7.11
CA GLU A 55 8.56 -0.58 -6.90
C GLU A 55 9.68 -1.56 -7.20
N ALA A 56 10.83 -1.02 -7.59
CA ALA A 56 12.09 -1.75 -7.53
C ALA A 56 12.56 -1.86 -6.08
N GLU A 57 13.56 -2.69 -5.82
CA GLU A 57 14.10 -2.89 -4.48
C GLU A 57 14.52 -1.60 -3.79
N ASP A 58 15.13 -0.69 -4.54
CA ASP A 58 15.62 0.60 -4.04
C ASP A 58 14.51 1.64 -3.83
N GLY A 59 13.24 1.27 -4.09
CA GLY A 59 12.10 2.16 -3.94
C GLY A 59 11.74 2.95 -5.20
N THR A 60 12.46 2.76 -6.30
CA THR A 60 12.09 3.38 -7.58
C THR A 60 10.69 2.95 -7.98
N VAL A 61 9.81 3.91 -8.23
CA VAL A 61 8.41 3.66 -8.59
C VAL A 61 8.35 3.23 -10.05
N LEU A 62 7.81 2.04 -10.30
CA LEU A 62 7.63 1.48 -11.64
C LEU A 62 6.22 1.69 -12.17
N ALA A 63 5.21 1.65 -11.33
CA ALA A 63 3.82 1.89 -11.68
C ALA A 63 3.02 2.24 -10.43
N THR A 64 1.95 3.01 -10.59
CA THR A 64 1.07 3.43 -9.50
C THR A 64 -0.38 3.17 -9.85
N ARG A 65 -1.12 2.60 -8.90
CA ARG A 65 -2.57 2.43 -8.96
C ARG A 65 -3.20 3.36 -7.94
N ASP A 66 -3.87 4.39 -8.41
CA ASP A 66 -4.64 5.27 -7.54
C ASP A 66 -5.96 4.59 -7.14
N LEU A 67 -6.29 4.66 -5.86
CA LEU A 67 -7.56 4.18 -5.33
C LEU A 67 -8.45 5.40 -5.10
N LEU A 68 -9.52 5.47 -5.86
CA LEU A 68 -10.26 6.73 -6.06
C LEU A 68 -11.33 7.00 -5.00
N HIS A 69 -11.60 6.05 -4.11
CA HIS A 69 -12.62 6.21 -3.08
C HIS A 69 -12.39 5.23 -1.91
N PRO A 70 -12.96 5.53 -0.73
CA PRO A 70 -12.89 4.62 0.41
C PRO A 70 -13.65 3.32 0.18
N HIS A 71 -13.19 2.25 0.85
CA HIS A 71 -13.83 0.92 0.85
C HIS A 71 -14.26 0.59 2.28
N VAL A 72 -15.26 1.30 2.80
CA VAL A 72 -15.67 1.19 4.20
C VAL A 72 -16.26 -0.18 4.52
N THR A 73 -17.01 -0.76 3.59
CA THR A 73 -17.75 -2.02 3.79
C THR A 73 -17.20 -3.20 3.01
N GLU A 74 -16.20 -2.99 2.17
CA GLU A 74 -15.52 -4.04 1.40
C GLU A 74 -14.09 -4.18 1.91
N GLN A 75 -13.83 -5.16 2.76
CA GLN A 75 -12.50 -5.44 3.28
C GLN A 75 -12.30 -6.96 3.46
N PRO A 76 -11.18 -7.53 2.97
CA PRO A 76 -10.18 -6.89 2.12
C PRO A 76 -10.73 -6.63 0.71
N PHE A 77 -10.05 -5.79 -0.03
CA PHE A 77 -10.46 -5.48 -1.41
C PHE A 77 -9.29 -5.62 -2.37
N THR A 78 -9.60 -5.98 -3.62
CA THR A 78 -8.60 -6.22 -4.68
C THR A 78 -8.80 -5.25 -5.81
N ARG A 79 -7.71 -4.64 -6.27
CA ARG A 79 -7.71 -3.78 -7.46
C ARG A 79 -6.54 -4.15 -8.36
N SER A 80 -6.72 -3.89 -9.64
CA SER A 80 -5.79 -4.31 -10.68
C SER A 80 -5.19 -3.14 -11.42
N LEU A 81 -4.01 -3.36 -11.98
CA LEU A 81 -3.35 -2.45 -12.91
C LEU A 81 -2.71 -3.29 -14.02
N GLY A 82 -3.14 -3.05 -15.27
CA GLY A 82 -2.59 -3.73 -16.44
C GLY A 82 -1.65 -2.83 -17.23
N GLY A 83 -1.02 -3.41 -18.26
CA GLY A 83 -0.17 -2.67 -19.17
C GLY A 83 1.11 -2.11 -18.54
N VAL A 84 1.62 -2.75 -17.49
CA VAL A 84 2.81 -2.28 -16.77
C VAL A 84 4.06 -2.79 -17.48
N THR A 85 4.92 -1.84 -17.88
CA THR A 85 6.23 -2.15 -18.43
C THR A 85 7.25 -2.20 -17.32
N LEU A 86 7.92 -3.35 -17.16
CA LEU A 86 9.01 -3.50 -16.21
C LEU A 86 10.35 -3.46 -16.94
N PRO A 87 11.42 -3.00 -16.27
CA PRO A 87 12.76 -3.09 -16.85
C PRO A 87 13.09 -4.52 -17.25
N GLU A 88 13.79 -4.69 -18.38
CA GLU A 88 14.22 -6.00 -18.83
C GLU A 88 15.09 -6.68 -17.78
N GLY A 89 14.85 -7.97 -17.57
CA GLY A 89 15.57 -8.74 -16.56
C GLY A 89 15.00 -8.64 -15.15
N THR A 90 13.91 -7.92 -14.96
CA THR A 90 13.25 -7.83 -13.63
C THR A 90 12.71 -9.21 -13.25
N THR A 91 13.12 -9.73 -12.09
CA THR A 91 12.67 -11.01 -11.56
C THR A 91 11.85 -10.87 -10.28
N GLN A 92 11.90 -9.71 -9.66
CA GLN A 92 11.22 -9.42 -8.40
C GLN A 92 10.87 -7.94 -8.35
N VAL A 93 9.71 -7.66 -7.78
CA VAL A 93 9.25 -6.29 -7.50
C VAL A 93 8.77 -6.21 -6.06
N TRP A 94 8.51 -5.01 -5.59
CA TRP A 94 7.94 -4.74 -4.28
C TRP A 94 6.65 -3.97 -4.44
N ILE A 95 5.64 -4.36 -3.66
CA ILE A 95 4.37 -3.65 -3.61
C ILE A 95 4.38 -2.78 -2.36
N ALA A 96 4.03 -1.53 -2.53
CA ALA A 96 3.83 -0.57 -1.44
C ALA A 96 2.40 -0.05 -1.49
N ALA A 97 1.86 0.29 -0.35
CA ALA A 97 0.51 0.84 -0.25
C ALA A 97 0.53 2.15 0.53
N SER A 98 -0.46 2.99 0.29
CA SER A 98 -0.59 4.29 0.96
C SER A 98 -1.98 4.50 1.53
N THR A 99 -2.04 5.37 2.53
CA THR A 99 -3.27 5.97 3.01
C THR A 99 -3.17 7.49 2.87
N ASN A 100 -4.30 8.16 2.80
CA ASN A 100 -4.31 9.62 2.73
C ASN A 100 -3.83 10.28 4.03
N VAL A 101 -3.83 9.54 5.15
CA VAL A 101 -3.37 10.05 6.45
C VAL A 101 -1.86 9.85 6.64
N GLY A 102 -1.37 8.64 6.39
CA GLY A 102 0.02 8.28 6.69
C GLY A 102 0.95 8.25 5.47
N GLY A 103 0.42 8.31 4.26
CA GLY A 103 1.22 8.16 3.05
C GLY A 103 1.70 6.73 2.83
N TRP A 104 2.89 6.58 2.25
CA TRP A 104 3.49 5.30 1.89
C TRP A 104 4.20 4.63 3.06
N GLU A 105 3.51 4.51 4.17
CA GLU A 105 3.99 3.85 5.37
C GLU A 105 3.58 2.37 5.37
N GLY A 106 4.23 1.56 6.18
CA GLY A 106 3.94 0.15 6.32
C GLY A 106 4.90 -0.74 5.56
N GLU A 107 4.74 -2.03 5.76
CA GLU A 107 5.59 -3.04 5.12
C GLU A 107 5.26 -3.18 3.65
N ARG A 108 6.30 -3.23 2.83
CA ARG A 108 6.19 -3.62 1.43
C ARG A 108 6.11 -5.14 1.32
N LEU A 109 5.44 -5.62 0.29
CA LEU A 109 5.42 -7.05 -0.03
C LEU A 109 6.36 -7.31 -1.20
N ALA A 110 7.35 -8.18 -0.98
CA ALA A 110 8.21 -8.67 -2.06
C ALA A 110 7.43 -9.69 -2.91
N LEU A 111 7.45 -9.50 -4.22
CA LEU A 111 6.73 -10.35 -5.17
C LEU A 111 7.68 -10.86 -6.24
N ALA A 112 7.93 -12.17 -6.23
CA ALA A 112 8.67 -12.82 -7.29
C ALA A 112 7.80 -12.92 -8.54
N LEU A 113 8.38 -12.60 -9.69
CA LEU A 113 7.67 -12.73 -10.97
C LEU A 113 7.73 -14.19 -11.45
N PRO A 114 6.66 -14.70 -12.07
CA PRO A 114 6.66 -16.05 -12.63
C PRO A 114 7.60 -16.19 -13.82
#